data_3f4afbd62803772a4b2b433ad6a991d3
#
_entry.id   3f4afbd62803772a4b2b433ad6a991d3
#
_cell.length_a   1.000
_cell.length_b   1.000
_cell.length_c   1.000
_cell.angle_alpha   90.00
_cell.angle_beta   90.00
_cell.angle_gamma   90.00
#
_symmetry.space_group_name_H-M   'P 1'
#
loop_
_entity.id
_entity.type
_entity.pdbx_description
1 polymer ?
#
loop_
_entity_poly.entity_id
_entity_poly.type
_entity_poly.pdbx_seq_one_letter_code
_entity_poly.pdbx_strand_id
1 'polypeptide(L)'
;MGFTDLNRQSRIKNDDILAFEKLFKAHYAELCRFSYSMIHDADQAEEIVQEFFYNYWKNRKSISIQISLKAYMYKSVRNASLRYLQHKKVEDNYKKNAAFVMKSSYQNGTIEESEMMEMVEKTLEQLPDRCKQVFLLSRVNGLKYKEIANMLSVSIKTVEADMGKALMTFRQNFSRTGYNIS
;
A
#
# COMPACT_ATOMS: atom_id res chain seq x y z
N MET A 1 -19.23 2.37 -2.29
CA MET A 1 -18.79 1.90 -3.61
C MET A 1 -19.08 3.01 -4.61
N GLY A 2 -18.08 3.54 -5.31
CA GLY A 2 -18.30 4.64 -6.25
C GLY A 2 -18.97 4.12 -7.52
N PHE A 3 -19.86 4.90 -8.11
CA PHE A 3 -20.59 4.56 -9.35
C PHE A 3 -19.65 4.18 -10.51
N THR A 4 -18.46 4.78 -10.54
CA THR A 4 -17.37 4.51 -11.51
C THR A 4 -16.73 3.13 -11.32
N ASP A 5 -16.59 2.64 -10.08
CA ASP A 5 -15.96 1.35 -9.78
C ASP A 5 -16.87 0.18 -10.15
N LEU A 6 -18.17 0.31 -9.87
CA LEU A 6 -19.18 -0.70 -10.24
C LEU A 6 -19.28 -0.85 -11.76
N ASN A 7 -19.29 0.27 -12.48
CA ASN A 7 -19.35 0.27 -13.95
C ASN A 7 -18.07 -0.36 -14.55
N ARG A 8 -16.89 -0.03 -14.01
CA ARG A 8 -15.62 -0.61 -14.47
C ARG A 8 -15.54 -2.10 -14.22
N GLN A 9 -15.94 -2.56 -13.04
CA GLN A 9 -15.97 -3.98 -12.70
C GLN A 9 -16.95 -4.76 -13.59
N SER A 10 -18.15 -4.21 -13.84
CA SER A 10 -19.15 -4.81 -14.73
C SER A 10 -18.61 -4.98 -16.17
N ARG A 11 -17.94 -3.97 -16.70
CA ARG A 11 -17.32 -4.02 -18.03
C ARG A 11 -16.23 -5.12 -18.11
N ILE A 12 -15.37 -5.21 -17.10
CA ILE A 12 -14.33 -6.25 -17.07
C ILE A 12 -14.93 -7.65 -16.98
N LYS A 13 -16.02 -7.81 -16.21
CA LYS A 13 -16.76 -9.09 -16.15
C LYS A 13 -17.32 -9.50 -17.53
N ASN A 14 -17.67 -8.52 -18.36
CA ASN A 14 -18.17 -8.72 -19.71
C ASN A 14 -17.04 -8.76 -20.76
N ASP A 15 -15.86 -9.17 -20.37
CA ASP A 15 -14.70 -9.39 -21.23
C ASP A 15 -14.15 -8.12 -21.94
N ASP A 16 -14.41 -6.93 -21.39
CA ASP A 16 -13.89 -5.65 -21.91
C ASP A 16 -12.38 -5.52 -21.60
N ILE A 17 -11.56 -5.94 -22.55
CA ILE A 17 -10.09 -5.88 -22.48
C ILE A 17 -9.60 -4.43 -22.28
N LEU A 18 -10.23 -3.44 -22.93
CA LEU A 18 -9.84 -2.04 -22.81
C LEU A 18 -10.10 -1.50 -21.39
N ALA A 19 -11.20 -1.95 -20.76
CA ALA A 19 -11.47 -1.58 -19.37
C ALA A 19 -10.45 -2.20 -18.41
N PHE A 20 -10.02 -3.44 -18.67
CA PHE A 20 -8.97 -4.12 -17.91
C PHE A 20 -7.59 -3.45 -18.12
N GLU A 21 -7.22 -3.13 -19.36
CA GLU A 21 -5.97 -2.44 -19.68
C GLU A 21 -5.87 -1.08 -18.97
N LYS A 22 -6.96 -0.30 -18.97
CA LYS A 22 -7.04 0.96 -18.23
C LYS A 22 -6.87 0.76 -16.72
N LEU A 23 -7.47 -0.29 -16.16
CA LEU A 23 -7.29 -0.64 -14.76
C LEU A 23 -5.85 -0.98 -14.45
N PHE A 24 -5.24 -1.83 -15.27
CA PHE A 24 -3.84 -2.25 -15.16
C PHE A 24 -2.91 -1.04 -15.18
N LYS A 25 -2.97 -0.21 -16.23
CA LYS A 25 -2.11 0.99 -16.38
C LYS A 25 -2.27 1.98 -15.22
N ALA A 26 -3.49 2.12 -14.69
CA ALA A 26 -3.76 3.05 -13.58
C ALA A 26 -3.20 2.59 -12.22
N HIS A 27 -3.06 1.28 -11.99
CA HIS A 27 -2.77 0.76 -10.65
C HIS A 27 -1.51 -0.10 -10.55
N TYR A 28 -0.93 -0.57 -11.67
CA TYR A 28 0.21 -1.48 -11.66
C TYR A 28 1.40 -0.92 -10.87
N ALA A 29 1.90 0.25 -11.27
CA ALA A 29 3.07 0.84 -10.63
C ALA A 29 2.83 1.21 -9.14
N GLU A 30 1.61 1.64 -8.81
CA GLU A 30 1.22 1.96 -7.43
C GLU A 30 1.20 0.70 -6.55
N LEU A 31 0.68 -0.42 -7.07
CA LEU A 31 0.65 -1.70 -6.37
C LEU A 31 2.05 -2.33 -6.23
N CYS A 32 2.92 -2.18 -7.25
CA CYS A 32 4.31 -2.64 -7.16
C CYS A 32 5.07 -1.88 -6.06
N ARG A 33 4.95 -0.54 -5.99
CA ARG A 33 5.53 0.25 -4.90
C ARG A 33 4.98 -0.16 -3.54
N PHE A 34 3.67 -0.41 -3.46
CA PHE A 34 3.04 -0.87 -2.22
C PHE A 34 3.57 -2.25 -1.79
N SER A 35 3.66 -3.22 -2.69
CA SER A 35 4.24 -4.54 -2.40
C SER A 35 5.71 -4.41 -1.99
N TYR A 36 6.51 -3.64 -2.75
CA TYR A 36 7.91 -3.39 -2.46
C TYR A 36 8.13 -2.79 -1.06
N SER A 37 7.29 -1.84 -0.63
CA SER A 37 7.40 -1.25 0.71
C SER A 37 7.22 -2.27 1.85
N MET A 38 6.66 -3.44 1.55
CA MET A 38 6.48 -4.53 2.51
C MET A 38 7.59 -5.57 2.45
N ILE A 39 8.03 -5.94 1.23
CA ILE A 39 8.92 -7.10 1.04
C ILE A 39 10.36 -6.73 0.72
N HIS A 40 10.62 -5.48 0.32
CA HIS A 40 11.94 -4.93 -0.03
C HIS A 40 12.68 -5.75 -1.12
N ASP A 41 11.91 -6.27 -2.08
CA ASP A 41 12.38 -7.06 -3.21
C ASP A 41 11.57 -6.62 -4.43
N ALA A 42 12.21 -5.96 -5.41
CA ALA A 42 11.53 -5.33 -6.52
C ALA A 42 10.97 -6.37 -7.50
N ASP A 43 11.76 -7.37 -7.84
CA ASP A 43 11.38 -8.42 -8.79
C ASP A 43 10.19 -9.21 -8.24
N GLN A 44 10.25 -9.57 -6.97
CA GLN A 44 9.16 -10.29 -6.31
C GLN A 44 7.91 -9.43 -6.11
N ALA A 45 8.08 -8.12 -5.89
CA ALA A 45 6.94 -7.20 -5.82
C ALA A 45 6.21 -7.12 -7.16
N GLU A 46 6.94 -7.06 -8.26
CA GLU A 46 6.36 -7.07 -9.60
C GLU A 46 5.67 -8.41 -9.91
N GLU A 47 6.29 -9.54 -9.58
CA GLU A 47 5.71 -10.87 -9.77
C GLU A 47 4.39 -11.01 -9.02
N ILE A 48 4.33 -10.60 -7.75
CA ILE A 48 3.10 -10.61 -6.94
C ILE A 48 1.98 -9.81 -7.60
N VAL A 49 2.30 -8.64 -8.16
CA VAL A 49 1.31 -7.78 -8.80
C VAL A 49 0.87 -8.33 -10.15
N GLN A 50 1.79 -8.88 -10.94
CA GLN A 50 1.47 -9.55 -12.21
C GLN A 50 0.56 -10.76 -11.96
N GLU A 51 0.89 -11.59 -10.98
CA GLU A 51 0.06 -12.74 -10.60
C GLU A 51 -1.34 -12.29 -10.13
N PHE A 52 -1.42 -11.19 -9.36
CA PHE A 52 -2.71 -10.62 -8.98
C PHE A 52 -3.54 -10.26 -10.21
N PHE A 53 -3.01 -9.50 -11.18
CA PHE A 53 -3.75 -9.09 -12.37
C PHE A 53 -4.13 -10.27 -13.26
N TYR A 54 -3.23 -11.25 -13.41
CA TYR A 54 -3.53 -12.49 -14.12
C TYR A 54 -4.72 -13.25 -13.47
N ASN A 55 -4.66 -13.47 -12.17
CA ASN A 55 -5.71 -14.16 -11.43
C ASN A 55 -7.03 -13.37 -11.42
N TYR A 56 -6.97 -12.04 -11.34
CA TYR A 56 -8.14 -11.17 -11.44
C TYR A 56 -8.82 -11.30 -12.80
N TRP A 57 -8.04 -11.25 -13.90
CA TRP A 57 -8.59 -11.44 -15.24
C TRP A 57 -9.16 -12.85 -15.43
N LYS A 58 -8.43 -13.87 -15.05
CA LYS A 58 -8.86 -15.27 -15.15
C LYS A 58 -10.17 -15.54 -14.42
N ASN A 59 -10.33 -14.99 -13.23
CA ASN A 59 -11.49 -15.24 -12.36
C ASN A 59 -12.52 -14.10 -12.38
N ARG A 60 -12.41 -13.13 -13.30
CA ARG A 60 -13.21 -11.89 -13.33
C ARG A 60 -14.72 -12.10 -13.23
N LYS A 61 -15.24 -13.19 -13.78
CA LYS A 61 -16.67 -13.51 -13.79
C LYS A 61 -17.19 -13.96 -12.41
N SER A 62 -16.37 -14.65 -11.65
CA SER A 62 -16.72 -15.22 -10.34
C SER A 62 -16.40 -14.29 -9.16
N ILE A 63 -15.52 -13.30 -9.36
CA ILE A 63 -15.10 -12.39 -8.27
C ILE A 63 -16.25 -11.48 -7.86
N SER A 64 -16.64 -11.56 -6.57
CA SER A 64 -17.58 -10.62 -5.96
C SER A 64 -16.82 -9.66 -5.04
N ILE A 65 -16.86 -8.36 -5.35
CA ILE A 65 -16.18 -7.31 -4.58
C ILE A 65 -17.22 -6.57 -3.75
N GLN A 66 -17.12 -6.72 -2.42
CA GLN A 66 -18.07 -6.10 -1.47
C GLN A 66 -17.66 -4.68 -1.03
N ILE A 67 -16.40 -4.30 -1.33
CA ILE A 67 -15.83 -2.99 -1.01
C ILE A 67 -15.56 -2.23 -2.33
N SER A 68 -14.57 -1.35 -2.37
CA SER A 68 -14.13 -0.80 -3.66
C SER A 68 -13.17 -1.75 -4.37
N LEU A 69 -13.09 -1.65 -5.71
CA LEU A 69 -12.12 -2.38 -6.51
C LEU A 69 -10.69 -2.06 -6.07
N LYS A 70 -10.41 -0.79 -5.75
CA LYS A 70 -9.11 -0.36 -5.23
C LYS A 70 -8.76 -1.07 -3.92
N ALA A 71 -9.65 -1.08 -2.94
CA ALA A 71 -9.42 -1.78 -1.68
C ALA A 71 -9.23 -3.29 -1.85
N TYR A 72 -9.95 -3.91 -2.80
CA TYR A 72 -9.77 -5.31 -3.17
C TYR A 72 -8.36 -5.58 -3.70
N MET A 73 -7.85 -4.76 -4.64
CA MET A 73 -6.51 -4.88 -5.20
C MET A 73 -5.44 -4.80 -4.08
N TYR A 74 -5.50 -3.76 -3.26
CA TYR A 74 -4.55 -3.57 -2.15
C TYR A 74 -4.59 -4.72 -1.14
N LYS A 75 -5.79 -5.20 -0.78
CA LYS A 75 -5.95 -6.36 0.12
C LYS A 75 -5.33 -7.62 -0.46
N SER A 76 -5.55 -7.88 -1.74
CA SER A 76 -5.02 -9.06 -2.42
C SER A 76 -3.50 -9.04 -2.50
N VAL A 77 -2.92 -7.92 -2.94
CA VAL A 77 -1.47 -7.74 -3.02
C VAL A 77 -0.84 -7.82 -1.64
N ARG A 78 -1.42 -7.15 -0.61
CA ARG A 78 -0.93 -7.25 0.77
C ARG A 78 -0.91 -8.70 1.27
N ASN A 79 -1.97 -9.45 1.05
CA ASN A 79 -2.04 -10.84 1.50
C ASN A 79 -1.01 -11.71 0.79
N ALA A 80 -0.74 -11.48 -0.50
CA ALA A 80 0.29 -12.18 -1.24
C ALA A 80 1.70 -11.81 -0.73
N SER A 81 1.97 -10.51 -0.50
CA SER A 81 3.23 -10.04 0.09
C SER A 81 3.48 -10.63 1.48
N LEU A 82 2.45 -10.70 2.34
CA LEU A 82 2.59 -11.32 3.66
C LEU A 82 2.87 -12.82 3.59
N ARG A 83 2.23 -13.54 2.65
CA ARG A 83 2.52 -14.98 2.43
C ARG A 83 3.96 -15.17 1.97
N TYR A 84 4.44 -14.35 1.04
CA TYR A 84 5.84 -14.37 0.62
C TYR A 84 6.80 -14.18 1.80
N LEU A 85 6.57 -13.17 2.65
CA LEU A 85 7.39 -12.93 3.84
C LEU A 85 7.35 -14.11 4.84
N GLN A 86 6.20 -14.77 4.99
CA GLN A 86 6.08 -15.96 5.82
C GLN A 86 6.92 -17.12 5.27
N HIS A 87 6.88 -17.37 3.96
CA HIS A 87 7.71 -18.39 3.31
C HIS A 87 9.19 -18.06 3.42
N LYS A 88 9.58 -16.81 3.15
CA LYS A 88 10.97 -16.37 3.28
C LYS A 88 11.50 -16.51 4.72
N LYS A 89 10.71 -16.21 5.74
CA LYS A 89 11.09 -16.46 7.14
C LYS A 89 11.36 -17.93 7.45
N VAL A 90 10.63 -18.85 6.85
CA VAL A 90 10.86 -20.29 6.99
C VAL A 90 12.17 -20.67 6.31
N GLU A 91 12.47 -20.13 5.14
CA GLU A 91 13.74 -20.37 4.43
C GLU A 91 14.94 -19.72 5.15
N ASP A 92 14.80 -18.47 5.65
CA ASP A 92 15.85 -17.74 6.36
C ASP A 92 16.16 -18.31 7.75
N ASN A 93 15.24 -19.01 8.40
CA ASN A 93 15.54 -19.79 9.59
C ASN A 93 16.47 -20.96 9.30
N TYR A 94 16.58 -21.39 8.04
CA TYR A 94 17.61 -22.34 7.57
C TYR A 94 18.89 -21.66 7.08
N LYS A 95 18.86 -20.33 6.78
CA LYS A 95 20.01 -19.54 6.31
C LYS A 95 20.16 -18.27 7.16
N LYS A 96 20.85 -18.35 8.30
CA LYS A 96 21.18 -17.17 9.11
C LYS A 96 22.14 -16.26 8.37
N ASN A 97 21.84 -14.97 8.40
CA ASN A 97 22.64 -13.75 8.16
C ASN A 97 22.55 -13.12 6.77
N ALA A 98 21.85 -11.98 6.71
CA ALA A 98 22.41 -10.68 6.26
C ALA A 98 21.31 -9.60 6.31
N ALA A 99 21.54 -8.58 7.15
CA ALA A 99 20.75 -7.36 7.17
C ALA A 99 21.19 -6.47 5.99
N PHE A 100 20.25 -6.03 5.16
CA PHE A 100 20.51 -4.97 4.18
C PHE A 100 19.37 -3.94 4.25
N VAL A 101 19.74 -2.73 4.62
CA VAL A 101 18.87 -1.54 4.58
C VAL A 101 19.07 -0.89 3.21
N MET A 102 18.03 -0.91 2.37
CA MET A 102 18.06 -0.13 1.13
C MET A 102 17.40 1.23 1.35
N LYS A 103 18.18 2.28 1.16
CA LYS A 103 17.72 3.65 0.99
C LYS A 103 16.92 3.77 -0.32
N SER A 104 15.72 4.28 -0.23
CA SER A 104 14.96 4.72 -1.39
C SER A 104 15.59 6.01 -1.91
N SER A 105 16.21 5.96 -3.08
CA SER A 105 16.78 7.14 -3.74
C SER A 105 15.70 7.88 -4.53
N TYR A 106 15.12 8.91 -3.95
CA TYR A 106 14.49 9.99 -4.72
C TYR A 106 15.55 11.06 -4.98
N GLN A 107 16.17 11.02 -6.16
CA GLN A 107 16.98 12.13 -6.67
C GLN A 107 16.14 12.88 -7.70
N ASN A 108 15.60 14.03 -7.28
CA ASN A 108 15.33 15.24 -8.09
C ASN A 108 14.37 16.14 -7.28
N GLY A 109 14.87 16.83 -6.28
CA GLY A 109 14.18 17.86 -5.53
C GLY A 109 15.16 18.96 -5.11
N THR A 110 14.65 20.13 -4.74
CA THR A 110 15.44 21.18 -4.11
C THR A 110 15.96 20.69 -2.76
N ILE A 111 16.98 21.35 -2.21
CA ILE A 111 17.57 21.00 -0.89
C ILE A 111 16.47 20.96 0.19
N GLU A 112 15.52 21.93 0.15
CA GLU A 112 14.38 22.02 1.07
C GLU A 112 13.41 20.84 0.92
N GLU A 113 13.14 20.37 -0.31
CA GLU A 113 12.32 19.19 -0.57
C GLU A 113 12.99 17.91 -0.06
N SER A 114 14.32 17.83 -0.18
CA SER A 114 15.11 16.70 0.31
C SER A 114 15.08 16.63 1.85
N GLU A 115 15.24 17.77 2.55
CA GLU A 115 15.15 17.84 4.01
C GLU A 115 13.75 17.50 4.53
N MET A 116 12.70 17.96 3.85
CA MET A 116 11.32 17.65 4.18
C MET A 116 11.05 16.15 3.99
N MET A 117 11.51 15.53 2.91
CA MET A 117 11.35 14.10 2.66
C MET A 117 12.06 13.25 3.70
N GLU A 118 13.30 13.61 4.06
CA GLU A 118 14.04 12.93 5.13
C GLU A 118 13.31 13.00 6.48
N MET A 119 12.70 14.15 6.78
CA MET A 119 11.89 14.32 8.00
C MET A 119 10.63 13.46 7.97
N VAL A 120 9.94 13.36 6.82
CA VAL A 120 8.80 12.47 6.63
C VAL A 120 9.22 11.02 6.86
N GLU A 121 10.32 10.56 6.25
CA GLU A 121 10.84 9.19 6.41
C GLU A 121 11.18 8.90 7.87
N LYS A 122 11.94 9.76 8.54
CA LYS A 122 12.28 9.63 9.96
C LYS A 122 11.03 9.59 10.85
N THR A 123 10.01 10.37 10.51
CA THR A 123 8.75 10.37 11.26
C THR A 123 7.99 9.07 11.06
N LEU A 124 7.95 8.54 9.82
CA LEU A 124 7.34 7.25 9.51
C LEU A 124 8.03 6.08 10.20
N GLU A 125 9.35 6.14 10.38
CA GLU A 125 10.14 5.11 11.09
C GLU A 125 9.82 5.07 12.61
N GLN A 126 9.44 6.20 13.20
CA GLN A 126 9.06 6.29 14.61
C GLN A 126 7.64 5.77 14.89
N LEU A 127 6.82 5.58 13.84
CA LEU A 127 5.46 5.10 14.01
C LEU A 127 5.44 3.58 14.25
N PRO A 128 4.56 3.08 15.15
CA PRO A 128 4.25 1.66 15.19
C PRO A 128 3.77 1.16 13.82
N ASP A 129 4.13 -0.06 13.44
CA ASP A 129 3.88 -0.63 12.10
C ASP A 129 2.44 -0.44 11.62
N ARG A 130 1.44 -0.68 12.48
CA ARG A 130 0.04 -0.52 12.12
C ARG A 130 -0.33 0.95 11.88
N CYS A 131 0.16 1.88 12.71
CA CYS A 131 -0.06 3.32 12.52
C CYS A 131 0.56 3.79 11.20
N LYS A 132 1.78 3.35 10.89
CA LYS A 132 2.46 3.61 9.61
C LYS A 132 1.65 3.08 8.44
N GLN A 133 1.16 1.84 8.50
CA GLN A 133 0.32 1.24 7.45
C GLN A 133 -0.98 2.04 7.26
N VAL A 134 -1.69 2.38 8.33
CA VAL A 134 -2.93 3.17 8.27
C VAL A 134 -2.67 4.52 7.63
N PHE A 135 -1.59 5.21 8.02
CA PHE A 135 -1.23 6.51 7.46
C PHE A 135 -0.96 6.42 5.95
N LEU A 136 -0.10 5.49 5.53
CA LEU A 136 0.26 5.31 4.12
C LEU A 136 -0.95 4.91 3.26
N LEU A 137 -1.76 3.96 3.72
CA LEU A 137 -2.96 3.52 3.02
C LEU A 137 -3.98 4.65 2.83
N SER A 138 -4.09 5.54 3.81
CA SER A 138 -5.00 6.67 3.72
C SER A 138 -4.43 7.84 2.90
N ARG A 139 -3.21 8.30 3.21
CA ARG A 139 -2.64 9.53 2.66
C ARG A 139 -1.98 9.34 1.30
N VAL A 140 -1.26 8.25 1.12
CA VAL A 140 -0.57 7.95 -0.14
C VAL A 140 -1.47 7.18 -1.09
N ASN A 141 -2.15 6.14 -0.59
CA ASN A 141 -2.97 5.27 -1.43
C ASN A 141 -4.45 5.71 -1.51
N GLY A 142 -4.88 6.70 -0.74
CA GLY A 142 -6.22 7.30 -0.81
C GLY A 142 -7.37 6.37 -0.44
N LEU A 143 -7.11 5.35 0.40
CA LEU A 143 -8.15 4.46 0.88
C LEU A 143 -8.96 5.11 2.02
N LYS A 144 -10.27 4.83 2.03
CA LYS A 144 -11.17 5.27 3.11
C LYS A 144 -10.96 4.43 4.36
N TYR A 145 -11.19 4.97 5.54
CA TYR A 145 -11.04 4.26 6.82
C TYR A 145 -11.79 2.94 6.89
N LYS A 146 -13.00 2.88 6.32
CA LYS A 146 -13.78 1.62 6.23
C LYS A 146 -13.08 0.55 5.38
N GLU A 147 -12.41 0.97 4.31
CA GLU A 147 -11.64 0.07 3.42
C GLU A 147 -10.38 -0.42 4.11
N ILE A 148 -9.66 0.49 4.80
CA ILE A 148 -8.48 0.16 5.61
C ILE A 148 -8.86 -0.80 6.74
N ALA A 149 -9.93 -0.53 7.47
CA ALA A 149 -10.45 -1.40 8.53
C ALA A 149 -10.71 -2.83 8.04
N ASN A 150 -11.38 -2.96 6.88
CA ASN A 150 -11.62 -4.26 6.26
C ASN A 150 -10.32 -4.95 5.82
N MET A 151 -9.39 -4.19 5.22
CA MET A 151 -8.12 -4.71 4.72
C MET A 151 -7.21 -5.21 5.86
N LEU A 152 -7.15 -4.46 6.96
CA LEU A 152 -6.33 -4.80 8.14
C LEU A 152 -7.06 -5.71 9.14
N SER A 153 -8.34 -6.03 8.89
CA SER A 153 -9.20 -6.83 9.79
C SER A 153 -9.30 -6.23 11.20
N VAL A 154 -9.46 -4.91 11.28
CA VAL A 154 -9.64 -4.13 12.51
C VAL A 154 -10.92 -3.30 12.48
N SER A 155 -11.32 -2.69 13.60
CA SER A 155 -12.45 -1.78 13.64
C SER A 155 -12.12 -0.41 13.02
N ILE A 156 -13.12 0.32 12.55
CA ILE A 156 -12.94 1.71 12.07
C ILE A 156 -12.38 2.59 13.18
N LYS A 157 -12.84 2.42 14.43
CA LYS A 157 -12.32 3.13 15.60
C LYS A 157 -10.82 2.88 15.81
N THR A 158 -10.36 1.67 15.53
CA THR A 158 -8.92 1.34 15.59
C THR A 158 -8.14 2.11 14.52
N VAL A 159 -8.68 2.20 13.29
CA VAL A 159 -8.07 2.98 12.20
C VAL A 159 -8.02 4.47 12.57
N GLU A 160 -9.09 5.01 13.14
CA GLU A 160 -9.14 6.41 13.61
C GLU A 160 -8.10 6.68 14.69
N ALA A 161 -7.99 5.78 15.67
CA ALA A 161 -7.00 5.91 16.75
C ALA A 161 -5.56 5.82 16.24
N ASP A 162 -5.27 4.88 15.32
CA ASP A 162 -3.95 4.74 14.71
C ASP A 162 -3.59 5.95 13.83
N MET A 163 -4.54 6.48 13.07
CA MET A 163 -4.36 7.73 12.31
C MET A 163 -4.11 8.91 13.25
N GLY A 164 -4.87 9.03 14.34
CA GLY A 164 -4.68 10.07 15.34
C GLY A 164 -3.27 10.06 15.93
N LYS A 165 -2.75 8.87 16.27
CA LYS A 165 -1.37 8.71 16.74
C LYS A 165 -0.35 9.13 15.68
N ALA A 166 -0.54 8.67 14.44
CA ALA A 166 0.35 9.05 13.34
C ALA A 166 0.40 10.57 13.15
N LEU A 167 -0.76 11.22 13.04
CA LEU A 167 -0.85 12.67 12.88
C LEU A 167 -0.25 13.45 14.07
N MET A 168 -0.39 12.93 15.29
CA MET A 168 0.22 13.54 16.47
C MET A 168 1.75 13.49 16.40
N THR A 169 2.32 12.35 16.02
CA THR A 169 3.78 12.20 15.85
C THR A 169 4.30 13.13 14.75
N PHE A 170 3.63 13.19 13.60
CA PHE A 170 3.96 14.14 12.53
C PHE A 170 3.93 15.58 13.05
N ARG A 171 2.86 15.98 13.72
CA ARG A 171 2.73 17.34 14.28
C ARG A 171 3.85 17.68 15.27
N GLN A 172 4.21 16.75 16.15
CA GLN A 172 5.31 16.95 17.12
C GLN A 172 6.67 17.12 16.43
N ASN A 173 6.98 16.30 15.43
CA ASN A 173 8.27 16.37 14.73
C ASN A 173 8.38 17.63 13.87
N PHE A 174 7.32 17.99 13.15
CA PHE A 174 7.32 19.18 12.28
C PHE A 174 7.27 20.50 13.06
N SER A 175 6.58 20.56 14.21
CA SER A 175 6.57 21.76 15.06
C SER A 175 7.96 22.09 15.63
N ARG A 176 8.82 21.09 15.82
CA ARG A 176 10.19 21.29 16.31
C ARG A 176 11.14 21.91 15.26
N THR A 177 10.78 21.84 14.01
CA THR A 177 11.59 22.35 12.88
C THR A 177 11.02 23.64 12.28
N GLY A 178 10.01 24.26 12.89
CA GLY A 178 9.40 25.52 12.43
C GLY A 178 8.38 25.38 11.29
N TYR A 179 8.12 24.16 10.81
CA TYR A 179 7.05 23.90 9.84
C TYR A 179 5.71 23.74 10.57
N ASN A 180 4.82 24.73 10.45
CA ASN A 180 3.44 24.63 10.94
C ASN A 180 2.58 23.83 9.94
N ILE A 181 2.20 22.62 10.32
CA ILE A 181 1.17 21.86 9.60
C ILE A 181 -0.19 22.25 10.20
N SER A 182 -0.89 23.17 9.50
CA SER A 182 -2.27 23.55 9.85
C SER A 182 -3.25 22.45 9.46
#